data_af5379c7ba8d0f2316c33def624d5dc4
#
_entry.id   af5379c7ba8d0f2316c33def624d5dc4
#
_cell.length_a   1.000
_cell.length_b   1.000
_cell.length_c   1.000
_cell.angle_alpha   90.00
_cell.angle_beta   90.00
_cell.angle_gamma   90.00
#
_symmetry.space_group_name_H-M   'P 1'
#
loop_
_entity.id
_entity.type
_entity.pdbx_description
1 polymer ?
#
loop_
_entity_poly.entity_id
_entity_poly.type
_entity_poly.pdbx_seq_one_letter_code
_entity_poly.pdbx_strand_id
1 'polypeptide(L)'
;DDLRSGERSLLVSGADEKEDPLDFVLWKPKKEGEPFWKSPWSDGRPGWHTECSEMSKKYLGEQIDIHAGGEDLVFPHHENEIAQSEAANGKTFANYWMHNAFLNIDNRKMSKSLGNFRTVREISEQYDLQVLRFFMLSAHYRSPLNFSAELMEAAKSSLERIVNAVDNLNFLIKNAKDEPMTAEEAELFAQTDSFVKAFEDAMDDDFNTADAVAAIFELVRY
;
A
#
# COMPACT_ATOMS: atom_id res chain seq x y z
N ASP A 1 4.47 -4.54 26.61
CA ASP A 1 4.20 -3.23 27.25
C ASP A 1 3.86 -2.12 26.23
N ASP A 2 4.14 -2.33 24.93
CA ASP A 2 3.87 -1.31 23.89
C ASP A 2 2.44 -1.36 23.32
N LEU A 3 1.68 -2.40 23.63
CA LEU A 3 0.31 -2.62 23.17
C LEU A 3 -0.75 -2.03 24.17
N ARG A 4 -0.47 -0.90 24.78
CA ARG A 4 -1.42 -0.29 25.71
C ARG A 4 -2.66 0.20 24.98
N SER A 5 -3.79 -0.43 25.29
CA SER A 5 -5.12 -0.15 24.76
C SER A 5 -5.68 1.25 25.09
N GLY A 6 -4.90 2.13 25.72
CA GLY A 6 -5.37 3.37 26.35
C GLY A 6 -5.42 4.61 25.47
N GLU A 7 -4.83 4.62 24.30
CA GLU A 7 -4.73 5.86 23.50
C GLU A 7 -5.82 6.05 22.44
N ARG A 8 -6.60 5.02 22.15
CA ARG A 8 -7.83 5.15 21.37
C ARG A 8 -9.02 4.80 22.26
N SER A 9 -9.75 5.82 22.69
CA SER A 9 -11.07 5.66 23.30
C SER A 9 -12.08 5.12 22.26
N LEU A 10 -11.87 3.87 21.84
CA LEU A 10 -12.92 3.10 21.24
C LEU A 10 -13.88 2.77 22.40
N LEU A 11 -14.96 3.51 22.51
CA LEU A 11 -16.13 3.13 23.30
C LEU A 11 -16.67 1.82 22.71
N VAL A 12 -16.02 0.71 23.05
CA VAL A 12 -16.48 -0.62 22.69
C VAL A 12 -17.52 -0.98 23.74
N SER A 13 -18.77 -1.19 23.31
CA SER A 13 -19.79 -1.76 24.18
C SER A 13 -19.26 -3.11 24.70
N GLY A 14 -19.27 -3.31 26.01
CA GLY A 14 -18.73 -4.52 26.66
C GLY A 14 -17.30 -4.37 27.20
N ALA A 15 -16.76 -3.15 27.29
CA ALA A 15 -15.43 -2.92 27.88
C ALA A 15 -15.34 -3.43 29.33
N ASP A 16 -16.45 -3.38 30.06
CA ASP A 16 -16.55 -3.85 31.47
C ASP A 16 -16.59 -5.40 31.56
N GLU A 17 -16.78 -6.12 30.47
CA GLU A 17 -16.87 -7.59 30.43
C GLU A 17 -15.53 -8.26 30.08
N LYS A 18 -14.49 -7.49 29.75
CA LYS A 18 -13.18 -8.01 29.41
C LYS A 18 -12.40 -8.43 30.65
N GLU A 19 -11.75 -9.60 30.61
CA GLU A 19 -10.81 -10.04 31.63
C GLU A 19 -9.46 -9.29 31.51
N ASP A 20 -9.04 -9.02 30.28
CA ASP A 20 -7.84 -8.23 29.95
C ASP A 20 -8.21 -7.07 28.99
N PRO A 21 -7.64 -5.88 29.17
CA PRO A 21 -7.86 -4.76 28.25
C PRO A 21 -7.55 -5.05 26.79
N LEU A 22 -6.66 -6.00 26.51
CA LEU A 22 -6.30 -6.43 25.17
C LEU A 22 -7.26 -7.45 24.56
N ASP A 23 -8.19 -8.00 25.34
CA ASP A 23 -9.22 -8.90 24.81
C ASP A 23 -10.04 -8.22 23.73
N PHE A 24 -10.37 -8.96 22.70
CA PHE A 24 -11.15 -8.47 21.58
C PHE A 24 -12.26 -9.45 21.18
N VAL A 25 -13.28 -8.92 20.52
CA VAL A 25 -14.49 -9.68 20.25
C VAL A 25 -14.30 -10.62 19.05
N LEU A 26 -14.49 -11.91 19.26
CA LEU A 26 -14.47 -12.94 18.21
C LEU A 26 -15.84 -13.12 17.56
N TRP A 27 -16.91 -13.02 18.35
CA TRP A 27 -18.29 -13.21 17.91
C TRP A 27 -19.19 -12.12 18.51
N LYS A 28 -19.95 -11.44 17.66
CA LYS A 28 -20.85 -10.35 18.04
C LYS A 28 -22.28 -10.87 18.08
N PRO A 29 -23.05 -10.64 19.16
CA PRO A 29 -24.46 -10.98 19.21
C PRO A 29 -25.24 -10.32 18.07
N LYS A 30 -26.30 -11.00 17.63
CA LYS A 30 -27.24 -10.51 16.62
C LYS A 30 -27.84 -9.16 17.02
N LYS A 31 -27.93 -8.25 16.03
CA LYS A 31 -28.72 -7.03 16.13
C LYS A 31 -29.81 -7.03 15.07
N GLU A 32 -30.88 -6.28 15.34
CA GLU A 32 -31.97 -6.12 14.39
C GLU A 32 -31.47 -5.46 13.08
N GLY A 33 -31.88 -6.03 11.94
CA GLY A 33 -31.48 -5.54 10.61
C GLY A 33 -30.09 -5.97 10.14
N GLU A 34 -29.30 -6.68 10.96
CA GLU A 34 -27.99 -7.21 10.56
C GLU A 34 -28.08 -8.68 10.14
N PRO A 35 -27.26 -9.13 9.17
CA PRO A 35 -27.10 -10.55 8.88
C PRO A 35 -26.55 -11.29 10.11
N PHE A 36 -26.96 -12.53 10.28
CA PHE A 36 -26.49 -13.35 11.39
C PHE A 36 -26.45 -14.82 11.04
N TRP A 37 -25.66 -15.56 11.79
CA TRP A 37 -25.52 -17.01 11.72
C TRP A 37 -25.73 -17.61 13.11
N LYS A 38 -26.12 -18.88 13.15
CA LYS A 38 -26.19 -19.65 14.38
C LYS A 38 -24.79 -20.04 14.84
N SER A 39 -24.52 -19.94 16.12
CA SER A 39 -23.30 -20.42 16.75
C SER A 39 -23.58 -21.08 18.11
N PRO A 40 -22.63 -21.82 18.67
CA PRO A 40 -22.76 -22.37 20.03
C PRO A 40 -22.95 -21.29 21.13
N TRP A 41 -22.52 -20.07 20.86
CA TRP A 41 -22.57 -18.98 21.83
C TRP A 41 -23.86 -18.16 21.72
N SER A 42 -24.24 -17.84 20.52
CA SER A 42 -25.49 -17.09 20.24
C SER A 42 -25.74 -17.02 18.73
N ASP A 43 -26.97 -16.62 18.33
CA ASP A 43 -27.17 -16.06 17.00
C ASP A 43 -26.34 -14.76 16.90
N GLY A 44 -25.55 -14.60 15.82
CA GLY A 44 -24.65 -13.46 15.72
C GLY A 44 -23.80 -13.48 14.45
N ARG A 45 -22.72 -12.72 14.48
CA ARG A 45 -21.76 -12.60 13.38
C ARG A 45 -20.33 -12.53 13.89
N PRO A 46 -19.33 -12.89 13.05
CA PRO A 46 -17.92 -12.80 13.43
C PRO A 46 -17.52 -11.36 13.74
N GLY A 47 -16.49 -11.21 14.58
CA GLY A 47 -15.76 -9.97 14.72
C GLY A 47 -14.97 -9.64 13.46
N TRP A 48 -14.67 -8.37 13.23
CA TRP A 48 -13.95 -7.90 12.03
C TRP A 48 -12.62 -8.63 11.81
N HIS A 49 -11.84 -8.83 12.85
CA HIS A 49 -10.54 -9.51 12.76
C HIS A 49 -10.71 -10.98 12.34
N THR A 50 -11.75 -11.65 12.85
CA THR A 50 -12.07 -13.04 12.51
C THR A 50 -12.44 -13.19 11.02
N GLU A 51 -13.16 -12.20 10.46
CA GLU A 51 -13.48 -12.20 9.02
C GLU A 51 -12.21 -12.20 8.17
N CYS A 52 -11.25 -11.34 8.49
CA CYS A 52 -10.00 -11.22 7.75
C CYS A 52 -9.12 -12.46 7.91
N SER A 53 -8.96 -12.96 9.12
CA SER A 53 -8.16 -14.16 9.41
C SER A 53 -8.70 -15.40 8.67
N GLU A 54 -10.02 -15.60 8.68
CA GLU A 54 -10.65 -16.75 8.01
C GLU A 54 -10.64 -16.62 6.48
N MET A 55 -10.85 -15.42 5.94
CA MET A 55 -10.75 -15.18 4.50
C MET A 55 -9.32 -15.38 4.00
N SER A 56 -8.33 -14.90 4.73
CA SER A 56 -6.92 -15.13 4.41
C SER A 56 -6.61 -16.62 4.37
N LYS A 57 -6.97 -17.35 5.42
CA LYS A 57 -6.78 -18.80 5.48
C LYS A 57 -7.46 -19.53 4.32
N LYS A 58 -8.71 -19.18 4.03
CA LYS A 58 -9.51 -19.83 3.00
C LYS A 58 -8.96 -19.65 1.58
N TYR A 59 -8.46 -18.47 1.26
CA TYR A 59 -8.08 -18.13 -0.12
C TYR A 59 -6.57 -18.12 -0.36
N LEU A 60 -5.76 -17.88 0.67
CA LEU A 60 -4.30 -17.75 0.57
C LEU A 60 -3.54 -18.83 1.34
N GLY A 61 -4.20 -19.52 2.26
CA GLY A 61 -3.59 -20.56 3.09
C GLY A 61 -3.34 -20.11 4.54
N GLU A 62 -2.75 -21.01 5.32
CA GLU A 62 -2.51 -20.81 6.77
C GLU A 62 -1.37 -19.81 7.06
N GLN A 63 -0.50 -19.61 6.10
CA GLN A 63 0.60 -18.65 6.12
C GLN A 63 0.62 -17.92 4.78
N ILE A 64 0.77 -16.61 4.82
CA ILE A 64 0.82 -15.74 3.64
C ILE A 64 2.20 -15.08 3.53
N ASP A 65 2.58 -14.70 2.30
CA ASP A 65 3.87 -14.08 2.08
C ASP A 65 3.87 -12.63 2.57
N ILE A 66 2.90 -11.83 2.13
CA ILE A 66 2.83 -10.40 2.45
C ILE A 66 1.42 -10.07 2.97
N HIS A 67 1.37 -9.40 4.12
CA HIS A 67 0.16 -8.76 4.63
C HIS A 67 0.39 -7.26 4.74
N ALA A 68 -0.54 -6.48 4.17
CA ALA A 68 -0.36 -5.04 4.10
C ALA A 68 -1.64 -4.28 4.48
N GLY A 69 -1.46 -3.03 4.95
CA GLY A 69 -2.57 -2.14 5.27
C GLY A 69 -2.11 -0.73 5.62
N GLY A 70 -3.01 0.11 6.07
CA GLY A 70 -2.66 1.41 6.62
C GLY A 70 -1.97 1.29 7.98
N GLU A 71 -1.16 2.27 8.34
CA GLU A 71 -0.46 2.29 9.64
C GLU A 71 -1.42 2.27 10.83
N ASP A 72 -2.66 2.71 10.66
CA ASP A 72 -3.70 2.68 11.68
C ASP A 72 -4.26 1.27 11.95
N LEU A 73 -3.97 0.31 11.08
CA LEU A 73 -4.36 -1.09 11.24
C LEU A 73 -3.34 -1.90 12.04
N VAL A 74 -2.12 -1.42 12.23
CA VAL A 74 -1.09 -2.12 13.04
C VAL A 74 -1.69 -2.60 14.34
N PHE A 75 -2.32 -1.68 15.07
CA PHE A 75 -3.03 -1.98 16.30
C PHE A 75 -4.40 -1.29 16.32
N PRO A 76 -5.47 -2.01 16.70
CA PRO A 76 -5.48 -3.40 17.18
C PRO A 76 -5.67 -4.47 16.08
N HIS A 77 -5.96 -4.09 14.82
CA HIS A 77 -6.49 -5.02 13.82
C HIS A 77 -5.50 -6.11 13.44
N HIS A 78 -4.31 -5.76 12.96
CA HIS A 78 -3.31 -6.75 12.50
C HIS A 78 -2.75 -7.58 13.66
N GLU A 79 -2.54 -6.99 14.84
CA GLU A 79 -2.14 -7.75 16.03
C GLU A 79 -3.20 -8.80 16.42
N ASN A 80 -4.48 -8.46 16.29
CA ASN A 80 -5.57 -9.39 16.54
C ASN A 80 -5.66 -10.48 15.46
N GLU A 81 -5.37 -10.18 14.21
CA GLU A 81 -5.27 -11.18 13.14
C GLU A 81 -4.11 -12.16 13.39
N ILE A 82 -2.95 -11.66 13.84
CA ILE A 82 -1.82 -12.49 14.25
C ILE A 82 -2.24 -13.44 15.37
N ALA A 83 -2.81 -12.89 16.44
CA ALA A 83 -3.24 -13.67 17.59
C ALA A 83 -4.22 -14.80 17.20
N GLN A 84 -5.21 -14.50 16.35
CA GLN A 84 -6.20 -15.48 15.88
C GLN A 84 -5.57 -16.54 14.95
N SER A 85 -4.85 -16.09 13.93
CA SER A 85 -4.33 -16.97 12.89
C SER A 85 -3.24 -17.89 13.43
N GLU A 86 -2.33 -17.39 14.26
CA GLU A 86 -1.26 -18.18 14.84
C GLU A 86 -1.77 -19.16 15.90
N ALA A 87 -2.73 -18.73 16.73
CA ALA A 87 -3.37 -19.63 17.68
C ALA A 87 -4.16 -20.77 16.99
N ALA A 88 -4.83 -20.48 15.89
CA ALA A 88 -5.64 -21.46 15.16
C ALA A 88 -4.81 -22.41 14.30
N ASN A 89 -3.69 -21.96 13.73
CA ASN A 89 -2.94 -22.70 12.72
C ASN A 89 -1.59 -23.22 13.24
N GLY A 90 -1.07 -22.70 14.36
CA GLY A 90 0.24 -23.06 14.91
C GLY A 90 1.42 -22.67 14.01
N LYS A 91 1.25 -21.65 13.18
CA LYS A 91 2.22 -21.15 12.22
C LYS A 91 2.25 -19.63 12.25
N THR A 92 3.38 -19.03 11.88
CA THR A 92 3.48 -17.60 11.61
C THR A 92 2.46 -17.20 10.54
N PHE A 93 1.69 -16.17 10.80
CA PHE A 93 0.58 -15.75 9.91
C PHE A 93 1.09 -15.13 8.61
N ALA A 94 2.00 -14.16 8.69
CA ALA A 94 2.58 -13.49 7.52
C ALA A 94 4.10 -13.39 7.63
N ASN A 95 4.80 -13.61 6.51
CA ASN A 95 6.27 -13.51 6.49
C ASN A 95 6.72 -12.05 6.48
N TYR A 96 6.00 -11.17 5.80
CA TYR A 96 6.31 -9.75 5.66
C TYR A 96 5.07 -8.89 5.93
N TRP A 97 5.30 -7.78 6.62
CA TRP A 97 4.28 -6.79 6.95
C TRP A 97 4.61 -5.45 6.31
N MET A 98 3.63 -4.86 5.63
CA MET A 98 3.79 -3.55 5.01
C MET A 98 2.69 -2.61 5.48
N HIS A 99 3.08 -1.48 6.06
CA HIS A 99 2.13 -0.47 6.52
C HIS A 99 2.38 0.86 5.82
N ASN A 100 1.41 1.29 5.02
CA ASN A 100 1.49 2.57 4.34
C ASN A 100 1.00 3.70 5.25
N ALA A 101 1.67 4.84 5.13
CA ALA A 101 1.23 6.05 5.79
C ALA A 101 -0.04 6.64 5.15
N PHE A 102 -0.58 7.70 5.75
CA PHE A 102 -1.83 8.32 5.33
C PHE A 102 -1.70 9.15 4.05
N LEU A 103 -2.78 9.13 3.28
CA LEU A 103 -3.01 10.11 2.23
C LEU A 103 -3.69 11.36 2.82
N ASN A 104 -3.07 12.50 2.66
CA ASN A 104 -3.61 13.79 3.01
C ASN A 104 -4.22 14.46 1.77
N ILE A 105 -5.22 15.29 1.95
CA ILE A 105 -5.79 16.17 0.93
C ILE A 105 -5.57 17.60 1.40
N ASP A 106 -4.85 18.39 0.61
CA ASP A 106 -4.51 19.77 0.96
C ASP A 106 -3.97 19.92 2.41
N ASN A 107 -2.99 19.08 2.74
CA ASN A 107 -2.34 19.00 4.05
C ASN A 107 -3.26 18.63 5.23
N ARG A 108 -4.43 18.03 4.97
CA ARG A 108 -5.34 17.51 5.98
C ARG A 108 -5.59 16.04 5.76
N LYS A 109 -5.64 15.26 6.83
CA LYS A 109 -5.97 13.83 6.74
C LYS A 109 -7.27 13.65 5.96
N MET A 110 -7.25 12.78 4.95
CA MET A 110 -8.46 12.43 4.18
C MET A 110 -9.43 11.66 5.08
N SER A 111 -10.65 12.14 5.22
CA SER A 111 -11.70 11.42 5.94
C SER A 111 -13.09 11.79 5.44
N LYS A 112 -14.03 10.85 5.56
CA LYS A 112 -15.44 11.09 5.23
C LYS A 112 -16.06 12.16 6.11
N SER A 113 -15.69 12.21 7.39
CA SER A 113 -16.21 13.18 8.37
C SER A 113 -15.78 14.61 8.08
N LEU A 114 -14.61 14.81 7.44
CA LEU A 114 -14.14 16.14 7.03
C LEU A 114 -14.67 16.56 5.66
N GLY A 115 -15.39 15.69 4.95
CA GLY A 115 -15.93 15.99 3.63
C GLY A 115 -14.87 16.18 2.52
N ASN A 116 -13.62 15.83 2.81
CA ASN A 116 -12.51 15.93 1.84
C ASN A 116 -12.16 14.56 1.21
N PHE A 117 -12.99 13.56 1.41
CA PHE A 117 -12.82 12.23 0.82
C PHE A 117 -12.99 12.29 -0.70
N ARG A 118 -12.04 11.69 -1.43
CA ARG A 118 -12.05 11.53 -2.88
C ARG A 118 -11.95 10.07 -3.26
N THR A 119 -12.77 9.63 -4.17
CA THR A 119 -12.67 8.29 -4.75
C THR A 119 -11.75 8.30 -5.97
N VAL A 120 -11.15 7.16 -6.29
CA VAL A 120 -10.38 7.00 -7.55
C VAL A 120 -11.25 7.31 -8.76
N ARG A 121 -12.55 6.99 -8.73
CA ARG A 121 -13.50 7.29 -9.80
C ARG A 121 -13.66 8.81 -10.03
N GLU A 122 -13.83 9.58 -8.99
CA GLU A 122 -13.90 11.05 -9.08
C GLU A 122 -12.59 11.65 -9.60
N ILE A 123 -11.44 11.12 -9.15
CA ILE A 123 -10.13 11.55 -9.64
C ILE A 123 -9.98 11.23 -11.13
N SER A 124 -10.47 10.06 -11.59
CA SER A 124 -10.38 9.65 -13.00
C SER A 124 -11.17 10.53 -13.98
N GLU A 125 -12.10 11.35 -13.49
CA GLU A 125 -12.81 12.33 -14.30
C GLU A 125 -11.94 13.55 -14.66
N GLN A 126 -10.85 13.77 -13.90
CA GLN A 126 -9.97 14.95 -14.03
C GLN A 126 -8.57 14.58 -14.49
N TYR A 127 -8.07 13.41 -14.11
CA TYR A 127 -6.70 12.96 -14.36
C TYR A 127 -6.68 11.55 -14.95
N ASP A 128 -5.71 11.30 -15.83
CA ASP A 128 -5.38 9.95 -16.25
C ASP A 128 -4.92 9.11 -15.03
N LEU A 129 -5.44 7.90 -14.93
CA LEU A 129 -5.09 6.99 -13.80
C LEU A 129 -3.62 6.58 -13.78
N GLN A 130 -2.90 6.64 -14.91
CA GLN A 130 -1.45 6.46 -14.93
C GLN A 130 -0.73 7.58 -14.18
N VAL A 131 -1.23 8.83 -14.30
CA VAL A 131 -0.71 9.96 -13.55
C VAL A 131 -0.94 9.76 -12.05
N LEU A 132 -2.14 9.33 -11.66
CA LEU A 132 -2.45 9.03 -10.26
C LEU A 132 -1.54 7.91 -9.73
N ARG A 133 -1.36 6.84 -10.49
CA ARG A 133 -0.46 5.75 -10.11
C ARG A 133 0.98 6.23 -9.93
N PHE A 134 1.48 7.01 -10.87
CA PHE A 134 2.82 7.59 -10.80
C PHE A 134 2.97 8.52 -9.58
N PHE A 135 1.96 9.37 -9.32
CA PHE A 135 1.90 10.21 -8.14
C PHE A 135 2.01 9.39 -6.84
N MET A 136 1.25 8.31 -6.72
CA MET A 136 1.29 7.43 -5.53
C MET A 136 2.66 6.78 -5.33
N LEU A 137 3.40 6.50 -6.41
CA LEU A 137 4.74 5.90 -6.37
C LEU A 137 5.87 6.94 -6.18
N SER A 138 5.56 8.25 -6.22
CA SER A 138 6.57 9.32 -6.10
C SER A 138 7.08 9.54 -4.66
N ALA A 139 6.45 8.91 -3.69
CA ALA A 139 6.88 8.91 -2.29
C ALA A 139 7.03 7.47 -1.79
N HIS A 140 7.91 7.28 -0.81
CA HIS A 140 8.00 6.00 -0.11
C HIS A 140 6.67 5.68 0.59
N TYR A 141 6.20 4.44 0.54
CA TYR A 141 4.88 4.04 1.08
C TYR A 141 4.70 4.31 2.59
N ARG A 142 5.80 4.36 3.36
CA ARG A 142 5.77 4.70 4.79
C ARG A 142 5.69 6.21 5.07
N SER A 143 5.79 7.05 4.04
CA SER A 143 5.73 8.50 4.18
C SER A 143 4.34 9.03 3.85
N PRO A 144 3.80 9.97 4.64
CA PRO A 144 2.53 10.60 4.30
C PRO A 144 2.61 11.29 2.94
N LEU A 145 1.62 11.05 2.09
CA LEU A 145 1.52 11.64 0.78
C LEU A 145 0.42 12.71 0.77
N ASN A 146 0.73 13.91 0.28
CA ASN A 146 -0.25 14.98 0.18
C ASN A 146 -0.80 15.09 -1.25
N PHE A 147 -2.08 14.85 -1.43
CA PHE A 147 -2.76 15.05 -2.70
C PHE A 147 -3.19 16.51 -2.85
N SER A 148 -2.75 17.16 -3.92
CA SER A 148 -3.23 18.46 -4.36
C SER A 148 -3.22 18.53 -5.89
N ALA A 149 -4.00 19.45 -6.45
CA ALA A 149 -4.02 19.65 -7.90
C ALA A 149 -2.63 20.02 -8.45
N GLU A 150 -1.86 20.84 -7.72
CA GLU A 150 -0.51 21.24 -8.11
C GLU A 150 0.45 20.03 -8.17
N LEU A 151 0.40 19.14 -7.19
CA LEU A 151 1.24 17.94 -7.16
C LEU A 151 0.82 16.92 -8.23
N MET A 152 -0.46 16.85 -8.56
CA MET A 152 -0.93 16.02 -9.68
C MET A 152 -0.46 16.52 -11.04
N GLU A 153 -0.46 17.85 -11.28
CA GLU A 153 0.10 18.44 -12.51
C GLU A 153 1.62 18.24 -12.59
N ALA A 154 2.32 18.34 -11.47
CA ALA A 154 3.75 18.02 -11.40
C ALA A 154 4.03 16.55 -11.73
N ALA A 155 3.23 15.64 -11.18
CA ALA A 155 3.32 14.21 -11.47
C ALA A 155 3.04 13.90 -12.96
N LYS A 156 2.03 14.56 -13.55
CA LYS A 156 1.72 14.46 -14.97
C LYS A 156 2.91 14.87 -15.83
N SER A 157 3.45 16.07 -15.59
CA SER A 157 4.61 16.56 -16.34
C SER A 157 5.83 15.66 -16.19
N SER A 158 6.02 15.08 -15.01
CA SER A 158 7.11 14.13 -14.74
C SER A 158 6.93 12.82 -15.50
N LEU A 159 5.72 12.25 -15.49
CA LEU A 159 5.40 11.04 -16.26
C LEU A 159 5.55 11.27 -17.76
N GLU A 160 5.09 12.42 -18.29
CA GLU A 160 5.24 12.78 -19.70
C GLU A 160 6.70 12.82 -20.14
N ARG A 161 7.63 13.25 -19.30
CA ARG A 161 9.07 13.20 -19.60
C ARG A 161 9.56 11.79 -19.81
N ILE A 162 9.15 10.84 -18.98
CA ILE A 162 9.52 9.42 -19.13
C ILE A 162 8.91 8.84 -20.40
N VAL A 163 7.62 9.08 -20.65
CA VAL A 163 6.92 8.59 -21.84
C VAL A 163 7.58 9.13 -23.10
N ASN A 164 7.87 10.44 -23.15
CA ASN A 164 8.54 11.06 -24.30
C ASN A 164 9.94 10.46 -24.55
N ALA A 165 10.69 10.16 -23.50
CA ALA A 165 12.00 9.49 -23.64
C ALA A 165 11.85 8.09 -24.24
N VAL A 166 10.88 7.30 -23.77
CA VAL A 166 10.57 5.97 -24.31
C VAL A 166 10.13 6.06 -25.78
N ASP A 167 9.27 7.02 -26.12
CA ASP A 167 8.81 7.22 -27.51
C ASP A 167 9.97 7.62 -28.43
N ASN A 168 10.86 8.49 -27.98
CA ASN A 168 12.07 8.86 -28.71
C ASN A 168 12.98 7.65 -28.92
N LEU A 169 13.21 6.83 -27.90
CA LEU A 169 14.00 5.61 -28.03
C LEU A 169 13.36 4.63 -29.04
N ASN A 170 12.06 4.43 -28.96
CA ASN A 170 11.32 3.59 -29.91
C ASN A 170 11.44 4.11 -31.36
N PHE A 171 11.38 5.44 -31.54
CA PHE A 171 11.62 6.03 -32.84
C PHE A 171 13.04 5.79 -33.37
N LEU A 172 14.06 5.95 -32.51
CA LEU A 172 15.44 5.69 -32.86
C LEU A 172 15.67 4.22 -33.22
N ILE A 173 15.17 3.29 -32.42
CA ILE A 173 15.26 1.84 -32.69
C ILE A 173 14.61 1.50 -34.03
N LYS A 174 13.44 2.04 -34.32
CA LYS A 174 12.73 1.78 -35.58
C LYS A 174 13.46 2.30 -36.81
N ASN A 175 14.26 3.35 -36.69
CA ASN A 175 14.97 4.01 -37.78
C ASN A 175 16.48 3.76 -37.72
N ALA A 176 16.98 3.00 -36.78
CA ALA A 176 18.39 2.64 -36.67
C ALA A 176 18.83 1.80 -37.88
N LYS A 177 20.08 1.97 -38.25
CA LYS A 177 20.73 1.11 -39.22
C LYS A 177 21.32 -0.09 -38.47
N ASP A 178 21.37 -1.23 -39.16
CA ASP A 178 22.00 -2.42 -38.62
C ASP A 178 23.54 -2.34 -38.88
N GLU A 179 24.18 -1.52 -38.06
CA GLU A 179 25.62 -1.25 -38.06
C GLU A 179 26.23 -1.65 -36.70
N PRO A 180 27.49 -2.10 -36.66
CA PRO A 180 28.15 -2.37 -35.38
C PRO A 180 28.24 -1.12 -34.53
N MET A 181 28.08 -1.28 -33.20
CA MET A 181 28.23 -0.23 -32.22
C MET A 181 29.64 0.35 -32.23
N THR A 182 29.75 1.66 -32.20
CA THR A 182 31.06 2.34 -32.05
C THR A 182 31.60 2.18 -30.62
N ALA A 183 32.89 2.48 -30.42
CA ALA A 183 33.50 2.40 -29.11
C ALA A 183 32.86 3.41 -28.11
N GLU A 184 32.49 4.61 -28.61
CA GLU A 184 31.80 5.62 -27.81
C GLU A 184 30.39 5.17 -27.39
N GLU A 185 29.63 4.60 -28.32
CA GLU A 185 28.31 4.03 -28.04
C GLU A 185 28.39 2.86 -27.05
N ALA A 186 29.41 2.01 -27.15
CA ALA A 186 29.64 0.91 -26.22
C ALA A 186 29.95 1.42 -24.79
N GLU A 187 30.75 2.48 -24.68
CA GLU A 187 31.05 3.12 -23.38
C GLU A 187 29.82 3.76 -22.77
N LEU A 188 29.02 4.48 -23.56
CA LEU A 188 27.76 5.05 -23.12
C LEU A 188 26.78 3.95 -22.67
N PHE A 189 26.63 2.91 -23.46
CA PHE A 189 25.74 1.79 -23.12
C PHE A 189 26.16 1.09 -21.82
N ALA A 190 27.47 0.89 -21.59
CA ALA A 190 27.97 0.27 -20.37
C ALA A 190 27.64 1.10 -19.10
N GLN A 191 27.46 2.41 -19.21
CA GLN A 191 27.08 3.25 -18.08
C GLN A 191 25.61 3.07 -17.69
N THR A 192 24.75 2.60 -18.59
CA THR A 192 23.32 2.38 -18.29
C THR A 192 23.09 1.35 -17.19
N ASP A 193 23.99 0.36 -17.04
CA ASP A 193 23.92 -0.66 -15.99
C ASP A 193 23.96 -0.06 -14.59
N SER A 194 24.64 1.09 -14.42
CA SER A 194 24.67 1.79 -13.12
C SER A 194 23.31 2.34 -12.70
N PHE A 195 22.50 2.79 -13.66
CA PHE A 195 21.14 3.29 -13.39
C PHE A 195 20.18 2.13 -13.11
N VAL A 196 20.32 1.02 -13.81
CA VAL A 196 19.56 -0.21 -13.52
C VAL A 196 19.88 -0.69 -12.11
N LYS A 197 21.17 -0.75 -11.75
CA LYS A 197 21.58 -1.13 -10.42
C LYS A 197 21.04 -0.18 -9.35
N ALA A 198 21.08 1.12 -9.57
CA ALA A 198 20.54 2.11 -8.62
C ALA A 198 19.03 1.93 -8.42
N PHE A 199 18.30 1.60 -9.49
CA PHE A 199 16.86 1.28 -9.40
C PHE A 199 16.64 0.01 -8.57
N GLU A 200 17.37 -1.06 -8.84
CA GLU A 200 17.26 -2.33 -8.13
C GLU A 200 17.61 -2.16 -6.64
N ASP A 201 18.73 -1.50 -6.34
CA ASP A 201 19.15 -1.23 -4.96
C ASP A 201 18.09 -0.43 -4.18
N ALA A 202 17.43 0.54 -4.82
CA ALA A 202 16.34 1.30 -4.19
C ALA A 202 15.09 0.43 -3.96
N MET A 203 14.76 -0.45 -4.90
CA MET A 203 13.62 -1.37 -4.74
C MET A 203 13.89 -2.47 -3.72
N ASP A 204 15.15 -2.91 -3.58
CA ASP A 204 15.58 -3.87 -2.56
C ASP A 204 15.62 -3.25 -1.15
N ASP A 205 15.74 -1.92 -1.06
CA ASP A 205 15.65 -1.17 0.19
C ASP A 205 14.18 -0.81 0.52
N ASP A 206 13.43 -1.81 0.95
CA ASP A 206 12.05 -1.67 1.44
C ASP A 206 11.10 -1.01 0.41
N PHE A 207 11.24 -1.38 -0.87
CA PHE A 207 10.45 -0.83 -1.96
C PHE A 207 10.48 0.71 -2.03
N ASN A 208 11.66 1.31 -1.93
CA ASN A 208 11.87 2.75 -2.03
C ASN A 208 11.62 3.25 -3.46
N THR A 209 10.35 3.34 -3.81
CA THR A 209 9.91 3.77 -5.15
C THR A 209 10.32 5.22 -5.46
N ALA A 210 10.51 6.06 -4.46
CA ALA A 210 10.95 7.45 -4.66
C ALA A 210 12.36 7.49 -5.26
N ASP A 211 13.32 6.75 -4.68
CA ASP A 211 14.68 6.68 -5.18
C ASP A 211 14.77 5.86 -6.47
N ALA A 212 13.95 4.80 -6.61
CA ALA A 212 13.84 4.06 -7.87
C ALA A 212 13.38 4.96 -9.02
N VAL A 213 12.38 5.82 -8.82
CA VAL A 213 11.93 6.82 -9.81
C VAL A 213 13.03 7.85 -10.08
N ALA A 214 13.80 8.25 -9.07
CA ALA A 214 14.94 9.15 -9.27
C ALA A 214 15.99 8.52 -10.19
N ALA A 215 16.32 7.23 -10.02
CA ALA A 215 17.24 6.51 -10.91
C ALA A 215 16.74 6.47 -12.37
N ILE A 216 15.42 6.31 -12.60
CA ILE A 216 14.81 6.42 -13.93
C ILE A 216 15.03 7.82 -14.51
N PHE A 217 14.86 8.89 -13.73
CA PHE A 217 15.07 10.25 -14.22
C PHE A 217 16.54 10.55 -14.52
N GLU A 218 17.48 9.96 -13.79
CA GLU A 218 18.91 10.07 -14.12
C GLU A 218 19.18 9.41 -15.48
N LEU A 219 18.65 8.20 -15.72
CA LEU A 219 18.75 7.54 -17.03
C LEU A 219 18.10 8.35 -18.16
N VAL A 220 16.93 8.94 -17.94
CA VAL A 220 16.22 9.78 -18.94
C VAL A 220 17.01 11.06 -19.28
N ARG A 221 17.81 11.55 -18.33
CA ARG A 221 18.65 12.74 -18.53
C ARG A 221 19.96 12.43 -19.25
N TYR A 222 20.45 11.22 -19.03
CA TYR A 222 21.69 10.69 -19.61
C TYR A 222 21.55 10.47 -21.11
#